data_dc21cc93a53a5ad38e7a22be3a70bc7c
#
_entry.id   dc21cc93a53a5ad38e7a22be3a70bc7c
#
_cell.length_a   1.000
_cell.length_b   1.000
_cell.length_c   1.000
_cell.angle_alpha   90.00
_cell.angle_beta   90.00
_cell.angle_gamma   90.00
#
_symmetry.space_group_name_H-M   'P 1'
#
loop_
_entity.id
_entity.type
_entity.pdbx_description
1 polymer ?
#
loop_
_entity_poly.entity_id
_entity_poly.type
_entity_poly.pdbx_seq_one_letter_code
_entity_poly.pdbx_strand_id
1 'polypeptide(L)'
;MERATGNPLKFEVVSGKDAKASGLVGPRTADTDQFIKVYLPRPVPKGGETRIRILKTYTDAASYYVKDGNLVFERPLGIKRNGVLLPKSWELIECASPAIVSTDADGRIRISFLNDRDDQLPVKIVARRLP
;
A
#
# COMPACT_ATOMS: atom_id res chain seq x y z
N MET A 1 8.32 2.44 7.46
CA MET A 1 7.98 3.10 8.75
C MET A 1 7.53 2.04 9.73
N GLU A 2 8.06 2.04 10.90
CA GLU A 2 7.59 1.21 12.01
C GLU A 2 6.22 1.70 12.47
N ARG A 3 5.24 0.79 12.58
CA ARG A 3 3.87 1.21 12.91
C ARG A 3 3.73 1.70 14.36
N ALA A 4 4.44 1.08 15.29
CA ALA A 4 4.33 1.41 16.72
C ALA A 4 4.85 2.81 17.05
N THR A 5 5.93 3.24 16.42
CA THR A 5 6.60 4.53 16.71
C THR A 5 6.41 5.58 15.63
N GLY A 6 6.05 5.18 14.42
CA GLY A 6 6.01 6.05 13.24
C GLY A 6 7.40 6.39 12.68
N ASN A 7 8.48 5.83 13.24
CA ASN A 7 9.83 6.12 12.79
C ASN A 7 10.11 5.48 11.42
N PRO A 8 10.81 6.18 10.51
CA PRO A 8 11.22 5.61 9.24
C PRO A 8 12.20 4.46 9.46
N LEU A 9 12.05 3.40 8.65
CA LEU A 9 12.97 2.27 8.64
C LEU A 9 13.93 2.39 7.47
N LYS A 10 15.16 1.97 7.67
CA LYS A 10 16.14 1.86 6.60
C LYS A 10 15.65 0.82 5.59
N PHE A 11 15.74 1.15 4.31
CA PHE A 11 15.42 0.24 3.23
C PHE A 11 16.34 0.46 2.02
N GLU A 12 16.38 -0.51 1.15
CA GLU A 12 17.07 -0.43 -0.13
C GLU A 12 16.31 -1.23 -1.19
N VAL A 13 16.49 -0.87 -2.44
CA VAL A 13 15.98 -1.63 -3.59
C VAL A 13 17.05 -2.64 -3.98
N VAL A 14 16.68 -3.92 -4.05
CA VAL A 14 17.57 -5.02 -4.43
C VAL A 14 16.99 -5.79 -5.61
N SER A 15 17.86 -6.36 -6.43
CA SER A 15 17.45 -7.25 -7.52
C SER A 15 17.00 -8.61 -6.99
N GLY A 16 16.22 -9.33 -7.79
CA GLY A 16 15.88 -10.73 -7.49
C GLY A 16 17.10 -11.61 -7.34
N LYS A 17 18.16 -11.35 -8.12
CA LYS A 17 19.45 -12.04 -8.01
C LYS A 17 20.07 -11.87 -6.62
N ASP A 18 20.16 -10.64 -6.13
CA ASP A 18 20.74 -10.34 -4.81
C ASP A 18 19.86 -10.86 -3.68
N ALA A 19 18.53 -10.73 -3.82
CA ALA A 19 17.59 -11.26 -2.83
C ALA A 19 17.67 -12.78 -2.71
N LYS A 20 17.85 -13.51 -3.82
CA LYS A 20 18.07 -14.96 -3.80
C LYS A 20 19.39 -15.32 -3.14
N ALA A 21 20.46 -14.61 -3.47
CA ALA A 21 21.78 -14.84 -2.88
C ALA A 21 21.79 -14.65 -1.36
N SER A 22 20.96 -13.74 -0.85
CA SER A 22 20.79 -13.47 0.58
C SER A 22 19.76 -14.40 1.26
N GLY A 23 19.11 -15.31 0.53
CA GLY A 23 18.10 -16.22 1.06
C GLY A 23 16.77 -15.56 1.45
N LEU A 24 16.52 -14.36 0.99
CA LEU A 24 15.31 -13.57 1.31
C LEU A 24 14.09 -13.98 0.48
N VAL A 25 14.30 -14.56 -0.69
CA VAL A 25 13.26 -14.99 -1.62
C VAL A 25 13.54 -16.39 -2.14
N GLY A 26 12.50 -17.04 -2.67
CA GLY A 26 12.62 -18.40 -3.20
C GLY A 26 13.42 -18.50 -4.50
N PRO A 27 13.89 -19.71 -4.86
CA PRO A 27 14.75 -19.93 -6.02
C PRO A 27 14.08 -19.68 -7.38
N ARG A 28 12.74 -19.64 -7.40
CA ARG A 28 11.96 -19.36 -8.62
C ARG A 28 11.84 -17.87 -8.96
N THR A 29 12.31 -17.00 -8.07
CA THR A 29 12.30 -15.56 -8.29
C THR A 29 13.19 -15.20 -9.48
N ALA A 30 12.72 -14.35 -10.39
CA ALA A 30 13.52 -13.90 -11.52
C ALA A 30 14.64 -12.95 -11.07
N ASP A 31 15.80 -13.06 -11.69
CA ASP A 31 16.96 -12.20 -11.39
C ASP A 31 16.68 -10.71 -11.64
N THR A 32 15.79 -10.43 -12.59
CA THR A 32 15.38 -9.07 -12.98
C THR A 32 14.28 -8.47 -12.11
N ASP A 33 13.65 -9.26 -11.25
CA ASP A 33 12.66 -8.74 -10.29
C ASP A 33 13.33 -7.74 -9.34
N GLN A 34 12.54 -6.79 -8.86
CA GLN A 34 12.98 -5.80 -7.89
C GLN A 34 12.22 -5.93 -6.59
N PHE A 35 12.92 -5.82 -5.49
CA PHE A 35 12.37 -5.90 -4.14
C PHE A 35 12.80 -4.71 -3.30
N ILE A 36 11.97 -4.35 -2.35
CA ILE A 36 12.32 -3.41 -1.30
C ILE A 36 12.73 -4.22 -0.07
N LYS A 37 14.00 -4.19 0.26
CA LYS A 37 14.56 -4.82 1.47
C LYS A 37 14.50 -3.83 2.62
N VAL A 38 13.74 -4.17 3.65
CA VAL A 38 13.54 -3.31 4.83
C VAL A 38 14.30 -3.90 6.00
N TYR A 39 15.03 -3.05 6.71
CA TYR A 39 15.75 -3.42 7.92
C TYR A 39 14.89 -3.16 9.15
N LEU A 40 14.52 -4.22 9.86
CA LEU A 40 13.74 -4.11 11.08
C LEU A 40 14.66 -3.68 12.26
N PRO A 41 14.16 -2.86 13.19
CA PRO A 41 14.96 -2.39 14.32
C PRO A 41 15.33 -3.52 15.29
N ARG A 42 14.59 -4.60 15.28
CA ARG A 42 14.80 -5.81 16.07
C ARG A 42 14.22 -7.03 15.38
N PRO A 43 14.77 -8.24 15.62
CA PRO A 43 14.24 -9.46 15.06
C PRO A 43 12.80 -9.71 15.47
N VAL A 44 12.02 -10.33 14.59
CA VAL A 44 10.68 -10.83 14.93
C VAL A 44 10.85 -12.09 15.77
N PRO A 45 10.32 -12.15 17.00
CA PRO A 45 10.45 -13.35 17.82
C PRO A 45 9.63 -14.51 17.24
N LYS A 46 10.03 -15.73 17.57
CA LYS A 46 9.32 -16.93 17.15
C LYS A 46 7.86 -16.87 17.66
N GLY A 47 6.92 -17.07 16.74
CA GLY A 47 5.48 -16.96 17.06
C GLY A 47 4.96 -15.53 17.20
N GLY A 48 5.83 -14.55 17.05
CA GLY A 48 5.47 -13.12 17.09
C GLY A 48 5.25 -12.52 15.70
N GLU A 49 4.89 -11.24 15.70
CA GLU A 49 4.73 -10.45 14.48
C GLU A 49 5.33 -9.05 14.67
N THR A 50 5.67 -8.43 13.56
CA THR A 50 5.90 -6.99 13.51
C THR A 50 5.11 -6.39 12.37
N ARG A 51 4.66 -5.15 12.54
CA ARG A 51 3.89 -4.43 11.53
C ARG A 51 4.66 -3.23 11.06
N ILE A 52 4.80 -3.13 9.77
CA ILE A 52 5.38 -1.98 9.09
C ILE A 52 4.32 -1.29 8.25
N ARG A 53 4.51 0.00 8.00
CA ARG A 53 3.69 0.77 7.07
C ARG A 53 4.55 1.13 5.87
N ILE A 54 4.03 0.85 4.70
CA ILE A 54 4.64 1.24 3.42
C ILE A 54 3.79 2.36 2.84
N LEU A 55 4.41 3.52 2.62
CA LEU A 55 3.79 4.65 1.94
C LEU A 55 4.27 4.65 0.49
N LYS A 56 3.33 4.59 -0.42
CA LYS A 56 3.61 4.61 -1.87
C LYS A 56 2.82 5.73 -2.54
N THR A 57 3.47 6.40 -3.47
CA THR A 57 2.82 7.33 -4.39
C THR A 57 2.83 6.72 -5.79
N TYR A 58 1.67 6.67 -6.41
CA TYR A 58 1.53 6.12 -7.75
C TYR A 58 1.36 7.20 -8.78
N THR A 59 1.98 7.00 -9.93
CA THR A 59 1.79 7.81 -11.14
C THR A 59 1.26 6.99 -12.31
N ASP A 60 0.78 5.79 -12.04
CA ASP A 60 0.23 4.86 -13.04
C ASP A 60 -1.15 5.35 -13.52
N ALA A 61 -1.19 5.88 -14.74
CA ALA A 61 -2.41 6.39 -15.36
C ALA A 61 -3.50 5.33 -15.57
N ALA A 62 -3.16 4.05 -15.61
CA ALA A 62 -4.15 2.98 -15.70
C ALA A 62 -4.88 2.74 -14.38
N SER A 63 -4.22 3.01 -13.25
CA SER A 63 -4.77 2.80 -11.90
C SER A 63 -5.32 4.07 -11.27
N TYR A 64 -4.85 5.23 -11.71
CA TYR A 64 -5.16 6.52 -11.11
C TYR A 64 -5.32 7.59 -12.19
N TYR A 65 -6.54 8.10 -12.34
CA TYR A 65 -6.87 9.04 -13.41
C TYR A 65 -8.05 9.94 -13.04
N VAL A 66 -8.26 10.97 -13.81
CA VAL A 66 -9.44 11.85 -13.71
C VAL A 66 -10.40 11.53 -14.84
N LYS A 67 -11.66 11.30 -14.51
CA LYS A 67 -12.75 11.09 -15.46
C LYS A 67 -13.96 11.92 -15.05
N ASP A 68 -14.48 12.70 -16.00
CA ASP A 68 -15.64 13.59 -15.77
C ASP A 68 -15.47 14.53 -14.56
N GLY A 69 -14.24 15.01 -14.33
CA GLY A 69 -13.89 15.86 -13.20
C GLY A 69 -13.69 15.13 -11.88
N ASN A 70 -13.95 13.84 -11.82
CA ASN A 70 -13.75 13.00 -10.66
C ASN A 70 -12.43 12.24 -10.73
N LEU A 71 -11.84 12.05 -9.57
CA LEU A 71 -10.65 11.26 -9.40
C LEU A 71 -11.04 9.80 -9.23
N VAL A 72 -10.43 8.90 -10.02
CA VAL A 72 -10.66 7.47 -9.96
C VAL A 72 -9.38 6.76 -9.60
N PHE A 73 -9.45 5.93 -8.58
CA PHE A 73 -8.42 4.94 -8.26
C PHE A 73 -9.02 3.55 -8.43
N GLU A 74 -8.45 2.76 -9.35
CA GLU A 74 -8.93 1.42 -9.66
C GLU A 74 -7.75 0.48 -9.82
N ARG A 75 -7.60 -0.43 -8.87
CA ARG A 75 -6.48 -1.36 -8.85
C ARG A 75 -6.78 -2.55 -7.94
N PRO A 76 -6.43 -3.79 -8.34
CA PRO A 76 -6.43 -4.91 -7.41
C PRO A 76 -5.30 -4.75 -6.37
N LEU A 77 -5.61 -4.99 -5.10
CA LEU A 77 -4.67 -4.89 -3.99
C LEU A 77 -4.50 -6.26 -3.33
N GLY A 78 -3.26 -6.73 -3.27
CA GLY A 78 -2.93 -8.11 -2.88
C GLY A 78 -2.63 -8.32 -1.41
N ILE A 79 -2.17 -7.30 -0.69
CA ILE A 79 -1.83 -7.45 0.72
C ILE A 79 -3.07 -7.39 1.60
N LYS A 80 -2.96 -7.97 2.81
CA LYS A 80 -4.12 -8.09 3.72
C LYS A 80 -4.69 -6.74 4.16
N ARG A 81 -3.85 -5.77 4.45
CA ARG A 81 -4.27 -4.45 4.92
C ARG A 81 -3.74 -3.37 3.99
N ASN A 82 -4.66 -2.70 3.33
CA ASN A 82 -4.37 -1.58 2.43
C ASN A 82 -5.11 -0.34 2.87
N GLY A 83 -4.53 0.81 2.57
CA GLY A 83 -5.19 2.09 2.74
C GLY A 83 -4.90 2.98 1.54
N VAL A 84 -5.92 3.72 1.12
CA VAL A 84 -5.80 4.76 0.11
C VAL A 84 -6.02 6.10 0.79
N LEU A 85 -5.10 7.03 0.58
CA LEU A 85 -5.17 8.37 1.13
C LEU A 85 -5.47 9.34 0.00
N LEU A 86 -6.64 9.97 0.06
CA LEU A 86 -7.04 10.95 -0.96
C LEU A 86 -6.20 12.23 -0.83
N PRO A 87 -5.97 12.95 -1.93
CA PRO A 87 -5.36 14.27 -1.87
C PRO A 87 -6.19 15.25 -1.03
N LYS A 88 -5.58 16.33 -0.58
CA LYS A 88 -6.31 17.40 0.12
C LYS A 88 -7.42 17.98 -0.76
N SER A 89 -8.53 18.32 -0.15
CA SER A 89 -9.70 18.90 -0.82
C SER A 89 -10.45 17.96 -1.75
N TRP A 90 -10.29 16.66 -1.54
CA TRP A 90 -11.09 15.64 -2.21
C TRP A 90 -11.91 14.85 -1.19
N GLU A 91 -13.12 14.48 -1.57
CA GLU A 91 -14.00 13.64 -0.76
C GLU A 91 -14.42 12.37 -1.50
N LEU A 92 -14.65 11.30 -0.76
CA LEU A 92 -15.11 10.04 -1.30
C LEU A 92 -16.58 10.13 -1.71
N ILE A 93 -16.90 9.69 -2.94
CA ILE A 93 -18.28 9.57 -3.41
C ILE A 93 -18.70 8.15 -3.75
N GLU A 94 -17.75 7.27 -4.05
CA GLU A 94 -18.01 5.85 -4.35
C GLU A 94 -16.85 4.99 -3.91
N CYS A 95 -17.17 3.86 -3.31
CA CYS A 95 -16.20 2.81 -3.00
C CYS A 95 -16.86 1.45 -3.29
N ALA A 96 -16.30 0.69 -4.25
CA ALA A 96 -16.89 -0.57 -4.70
C ALA A 96 -16.65 -1.75 -3.73
N SER A 97 -15.79 -1.60 -2.75
CA SER A 97 -15.52 -2.64 -1.74
C SER A 97 -15.77 -2.12 -0.34
N PRO A 98 -16.16 -2.99 0.61
CA PRO A 98 -16.30 -2.58 2.01
C PRO A 98 -15.01 -1.97 2.55
N ALA A 99 -15.13 -0.84 3.22
CA ALA A 99 -13.99 -0.09 3.73
C ALA A 99 -14.34 0.68 5.01
N ILE A 100 -13.31 1.03 5.77
CA ILE A 100 -13.41 1.97 6.86
C ILE A 100 -12.91 3.31 6.36
N VAL A 101 -13.74 4.34 6.46
CA VAL A 101 -13.40 5.71 6.08
C VAL A 101 -13.09 6.51 7.33
N SER A 102 -11.95 7.18 7.33
CA SER A 102 -11.49 8.02 8.43
C SER A 102 -10.82 9.27 7.91
N THR A 103 -10.54 10.21 8.80
CA THR A 103 -9.81 11.44 8.47
C THR A 103 -8.46 11.40 9.16
N ASP A 104 -7.40 11.64 8.39
CA ASP A 104 -6.05 11.78 8.94
C ASP A 104 -5.90 13.13 9.68
N ALA A 105 -4.84 13.24 10.47
CA ALA A 105 -4.53 14.44 11.24
C ALA A 105 -4.39 15.72 10.39
N ASP A 106 -4.03 15.58 9.12
CA ASP A 106 -3.91 16.68 8.16
C ASP A 106 -5.21 16.97 7.36
N GLY A 107 -6.31 16.31 7.72
CA GLY A 107 -7.62 16.52 7.10
C GLY A 107 -7.89 15.70 5.83
N ARG A 108 -6.95 14.86 5.41
CA ARG A 108 -7.16 13.98 4.24
C ARG A 108 -8.02 12.79 4.59
N ILE A 109 -8.82 12.34 3.64
CA ILE A 109 -9.64 11.13 3.79
C ILE A 109 -8.78 9.89 3.58
N ARG A 110 -8.85 8.97 4.53
CA ARG A 110 -8.24 7.64 4.46
C ARG A 110 -9.32 6.59 4.28
N ILE A 111 -9.13 5.71 3.29
CA ILE A 111 -10.01 4.59 3.01
C ILE A 111 -9.20 3.32 3.27
N SER A 112 -9.60 2.56 4.28
CA SER A 112 -8.86 1.38 4.73
C SER A 112 -9.61 0.11 4.37
N PHE A 113 -8.90 -0.83 3.74
CA PHE A 113 -9.42 -2.11 3.28
C PHE A 113 -8.80 -3.27 4.06
N LEU A 114 -9.59 -4.30 4.29
CA LEU A 114 -9.13 -5.59 4.74
C LEU A 114 -9.39 -6.62 3.63
N ASN A 115 -8.32 -7.20 3.10
CA ASN A 115 -8.42 -8.31 2.16
C ASN A 115 -8.41 -9.62 2.95
N ASP A 116 -9.56 -10.24 3.07
CA ASP A 116 -9.74 -11.56 3.70
C ASP A 116 -9.80 -12.71 2.67
N ARG A 117 -9.51 -12.40 1.40
CA ARG A 117 -9.51 -13.36 0.29
C ARG A 117 -8.13 -13.98 0.13
N ASP A 118 -8.08 -15.11 -0.55
CA ASP A 118 -6.84 -15.78 -0.95
C ASP A 118 -6.16 -15.10 -2.15
N ASP A 119 -6.93 -14.28 -2.89
CA ASP A 119 -6.48 -13.54 -4.06
C ASP A 119 -6.51 -12.01 -3.81
N GLN A 120 -6.31 -11.24 -4.85
CA GLN A 120 -6.34 -9.78 -4.80
C GLN A 120 -7.77 -9.25 -4.60
N LEU A 121 -7.90 -8.23 -3.76
CA LEU A 121 -9.14 -7.49 -3.60
C LEU A 121 -9.26 -6.44 -4.72
N PRO A 122 -10.29 -6.50 -5.58
CA PRO A 122 -10.53 -5.44 -6.54
C PRO A 122 -11.01 -4.19 -5.81
N VAL A 123 -10.30 -3.08 -6.01
CA VAL A 123 -10.60 -1.80 -5.36
C VAL A 123 -10.89 -0.76 -6.43
N LYS A 124 -12.02 -0.08 -6.28
CA LYS A 124 -12.37 1.09 -7.07
C LYS A 124 -12.90 2.18 -6.16
N ILE A 125 -12.28 3.33 -6.23
CA ILE A 125 -12.64 4.52 -5.46
C ILE A 125 -12.88 5.65 -6.44
N VAL A 126 -13.97 6.38 -6.23
CA VAL A 126 -14.26 7.62 -6.95
C VAL A 126 -14.35 8.74 -5.93
N ALA A 127 -13.64 9.81 -6.19
CA ALA A 127 -13.62 11.00 -5.34
C ALA A 127 -13.93 12.25 -6.17
N ARG A 128 -14.53 13.25 -5.54
CA ARG A 128 -14.75 14.55 -6.15
C ARG A 128 -14.00 15.63 -5.39
N ARG A 129 -13.68 16.69 -6.09
CA ARG A 129 -13.06 17.86 -5.48
C ARG A 129 -14.09 18.65 -4.68
N LEU A 130 -13.71 19.04 -3.49
CA LEU A 130 -14.51 19.98 -2.68
C LEU A 130 -14.50 21.36 -3.31
N PRO A 131 -15.63 22.08 -3.26
CA PRO A 131 -15.72 23.45 -3.76
C PRO A 131 -14.79 24.43 -3.02
#